data_576c2506bada9e2c259fbe3c0deb678b
#
_entry.id   576c2506bada9e2c259fbe3c0deb678b
#
_cell.length_a   1.000
_cell.length_b   1.000
_cell.length_c   1.000
_cell.angle_alpha   90.00
_cell.angle_beta   90.00
_cell.angle_gamma   90.00
#
_symmetry.space_group_name_H-M   'P 1'
#
loop_
_entity.id
_entity.type
_entity.pdbx_description
1 polymer ?
#
loop_
_entity_poly.entity_id
_entity_poly.type
_entity_poly.pdbx_seq_one_letter_code
_entity_poly.pdbx_strand_id
1 'polypeptide(L)'
;MKKQLNSEKRVGYLHYIKLGLNIESMGLYSDKDYSDSIKQDNNLNRDSFNKKIIKDKINMMSKTDFNNHFTHKTLINFNDGTFGWSWMAMDNQTSIEKQKKQNVISNILHKIYGYNSEYSYYFYYVSHVVWILILTLEFFSVFSKNRYRVLFYAFYIGIFLFVSIFESLSRYLFVNVPIFIIVSIYGIDSIDKLIMVCKRKLKIL
;
A
#
# COMPACT_ATOMS: atom_id res chain seq x y z
N MET A 1 8.15 -33.21 -7.80
CA MET A 1 8.40 -33.19 -6.35
C MET A 1 7.54 -32.12 -5.69
N LYS A 2 6.43 -32.45 -5.03
CA LYS A 2 5.64 -31.49 -4.24
C LYS A 2 6.44 -31.21 -2.95
N LYS A 3 7.03 -30.03 -2.83
CA LYS A 3 7.58 -29.55 -1.57
C LYS A 3 6.38 -29.42 -0.61
N GLN A 4 6.23 -30.33 0.35
CA GLN A 4 5.30 -30.14 1.46
C GLN A 4 5.74 -28.86 2.18
N LEU A 5 4.92 -27.83 2.05
CA LEU A 5 5.06 -26.59 2.83
C LEU A 5 4.89 -26.99 4.30
N ASN A 6 5.98 -26.91 5.03
CA ASN A 6 6.00 -27.23 6.46
C ASN A 6 5.07 -26.25 7.18
N SER A 7 3.88 -26.68 7.57
CA SER A 7 2.85 -25.84 8.20
C SER A 7 3.32 -25.24 9.53
N GLU A 8 4.31 -25.86 10.16
CA GLU A 8 4.90 -25.39 11.43
C GLU A 8 5.74 -24.11 11.28
N LYS A 9 6.21 -23.80 10.06
CA LYS A 9 6.99 -22.58 9.78
C LYS A 9 6.14 -21.40 9.28
N ARG A 10 4.81 -21.54 9.23
CA ARG A 10 3.93 -20.44 8.80
C ARG A 10 3.89 -19.36 9.89
N VAL A 11 4.23 -18.15 9.50
CA VAL A 11 3.92 -16.99 10.31
C VAL A 11 2.43 -16.66 10.16
N GLY A 12 1.71 -16.56 11.27
CA GLY A 12 0.28 -16.24 11.29
C GLY A 12 0.03 -14.73 11.12
N TYR A 13 -1.24 -14.34 11.02
CA TYR A 13 -1.65 -12.94 10.87
C TYR A 13 -1.16 -12.02 12.01
N LEU A 14 -0.99 -12.54 13.21
CA LEU A 14 -0.46 -11.81 14.36
C LEU A 14 0.97 -11.29 14.13
N HIS A 15 1.76 -12.02 13.35
CA HIS A 15 3.08 -11.55 12.95
C HIS A 15 3.02 -10.25 12.15
N TYR A 16 2.12 -10.17 11.18
CA TYR A 16 1.94 -8.98 10.35
C TYR A 16 1.36 -7.79 11.14
N ILE A 17 0.50 -8.04 12.14
CA ILE A 17 0.05 -7.00 13.07
C ILE A 17 1.23 -6.51 13.93
N LYS A 18 2.06 -7.42 14.44
CA LYS A 18 3.28 -7.07 15.19
C LYS A 18 4.23 -6.19 14.37
N LEU A 19 4.44 -6.52 13.08
CA LEU A 19 5.20 -5.70 12.13
C LEU A 19 4.53 -4.33 11.97
N GLY A 20 3.23 -4.32 11.70
CA GLY A 20 2.44 -3.11 11.51
C GLY A 20 2.48 -2.13 12.70
N LEU A 21 2.76 -2.59 13.91
CA LEU A 21 2.91 -1.79 15.13
C LEU A 21 4.37 -1.48 15.48
N ASN A 22 5.32 -1.80 14.61
CA ASN A 22 6.72 -1.49 14.86
C ASN A 22 7.02 -0.03 14.47
N ILE A 23 7.26 0.81 15.50
CA ILE A 23 7.55 2.25 15.31
C ILE A 23 8.90 2.44 14.64
N GLU A 24 9.92 1.65 15.02
CA GLU A 24 11.28 1.78 14.49
C GLU A 24 11.33 1.54 12.97
N SER A 25 10.58 0.56 12.49
CA SER A 25 10.48 0.26 11.06
C SER A 25 9.32 0.98 10.36
N MET A 26 8.59 1.86 11.05
CA MET A 26 7.39 2.53 10.52
C MET A 26 6.33 1.55 10.00
N GLY A 27 6.24 0.38 10.60
CA GLY A 27 5.34 -0.69 10.18
C GLY A 27 5.82 -1.50 8.97
N LEU A 28 7.00 -1.24 8.43
CA LEU A 28 7.64 -2.03 7.38
C LEU A 28 8.19 -3.36 7.93
N TYR A 29 8.59 -4.24 7.02
CA TYR A 29 9.27 -5.48 7.36
C TYR A 29 10.47 -5.25 8.28
N SER A 30 10.64 -6.13 9.28
CA SER A 30 11.74 -6.11 10.23
C SER A 30 12.31 -7.53 10.39
N ASP A 31 13.58 -7.72 10.03
CA ASP A 31 14.29 -9.00 10.20
C ASP A 31 14.30 -9.46 11.66
N LYS A 32 14.43 -8.53 12.62
CA LYS A 32 14.38 -8.80 14.03
C LYS A 32 13.01 -9.37 14.43
N ASP A 33 11.92 -8.68 14.07
CA ASP A 33 10.55 -9.12 14.38
C ASP A 33 10.24 -10.48 13.73
N TYR A 34 10.75 -10.72 12.51
CA TYR A 34 10.59 -11.98 11.80
C TYR A 34 11.36 -13.11 12.50
N SER A 35 12.65 -12.91 12.78
CA SER A 35 13.50 -13.91 13.41
C SER A 35 12.99 -14.29 14.80
N ASP A 36 12.52 -13.32 15.59
CA ASP A 36 11.97 -13.56 16.92
C ASP A 36 10.66 -14.38 16.87
N SER A 37 9.85 -14.19 15.82
CA SER A 37 8.66 -15.03 15.61
C SER A 37 9.00 -16.46 15.23
N ILE A 38 10.01 -16.67 14.36
CA ILE A 38 10.39 -18.02 13.88
C ILE A 38 11.11 -18.83 14.95
N LYS A 39 11.82 -18.20 15.88
CA LYS A 39 12.47 -18.88 17.00
C LYS A 39 11.50 -19.60 17.93
N GLN A 40 10.19 -19.30 17.83
CA GLN A 40 9.18 -20.00 18.64
C GLN A 40 8.92 -21.41 18.07
N ASP A 41 8.98 -22.42 18.94
CA ASP A 41 9.01 -23.84 18.56
C ASP A 41 7.77 -24.32 17.79
N ASN A 42 6.60 -23.74 18.08
CA ASN A 42 5.34 -24.12 17.45
C ASN A 42 4.41 -22.91 17.24
N ASN A 43 3.33 -23.13 16.47
CA ASN A 43 2.38 -22.06 16.13
C ASN A 43 1.68 -21.45 17.35
N LEU A 44 1.34 -22.25 18.37
CA LEU A 44 0.66 -21.76 19.59
C LEU A 44 1.58 -20.86 20.42
N ASN A 45 2.84 -21.26 20.59
CA ASN A 45 3.84 -20.47 21.30
C ASN A 45 4.12 -19.17 20.53
N ARG A 46 4.20 -19.24 19.19
CA ARG A 46 4.39 -18.09 18.30
C ARG A 46 3.24 -17.08 18.41
N ASP A 47 2.01 -17.58 18.41
CA ASP A 47 0.83 -16.72 18.54
C ASP A 47 0.76 -16.05 19.92
N SER A 48 1.05 -16.79 20.99
CA SER A 48 1.10 -16.26 22.35
C SER A 48 2.20 -15.22 22.50
N PHE A 49 3.38 -15.49 21.94
CA PHE A 49 4.49 -14.55 21.91
C PHE A 49 4.12 -13.26 21.14
N ASN A 50 3.60 -13.40 19.91
CA ASN A 50 3.21 -12.24 19.11
C ASN A 50 2.11 -11.41 19.80
N LYS A 51 1.10 -12.04 20.43
CA LYS A 51 0.07 -11.34 21.21
C LYS A 51 0.67 -10.52 22.35
N LYS A 52 1.62 -11.10 23.07
CA LYS A 52 2.31 -10.38 24.16
C LYS A 52 3.04 -9.16 23.61
N ILE A 53 3.85 -9.32 22.57
CA ILE A 53 4.60 -8.19 21.97
C ILE A 53 3.66 -7.10 21.44
N ILE A 54 2.55 -7.48 20.77
CA ILE A 54 1.53 -6.54 20.32
C ILE A 54 0.99 -5.71 21.48
N LYS A 55 0.60 -6.38 22.57
CA LYS A 55 0.10 -5.70 23.78
C LYS A 55 1.13 -4.75 24.38
N ASP A 56 2.39 -5.20 24.47
CA ASP A 56 3.48 -4.39 25.02
C ASP A 56 3.75 -3.16 24.14
N LYS A 57 3.79 -3.31 22.81
CA LYS A 57 3.94 -2.19 21.87
C LYS A 57 2.81 -1.18 22.01
N ILE A 58 1.55 -1.62 22.10
CA ILE A 58 0.39 -0.72 22.27
C ILE A 58 0.47 0.03 23.61
N ASN A 59 0.82 -0.65 24.70
CA ASN A 59 0.90 -0.05 26.02
C ASN A 59 2.05 0.96 26.17
N MET A 60 3.14 0.77 25.40
CA MET A 60 4.30 1.66 25.41
C MET A 60 4.12 2.88 24.51
N MET A 61 3.17 2.84 23.55
CA MET A 61 2.91 3.97 22.65
C MET A 61 2.27 5.14 23.41
N SER A 62 2.91 6.30 23.41
CA SER A 62 2.25 7.54 23.77
C SER A 62 1.22 7.93 22.69
N LYS A 63 0.29 8.82 23.02
CA LYS A 63 -0.67 9.35 22.05
C LYS A 63 0.01 10.04 20.85
N THR A 64 1.13 10.69 21.11
CA THR A 64 1.93 11.35 20.07
C THR A 64 2.60 10.32 19.15
N ASP A 65 3.21 9.27 19.72
CA ASP A 65 3.84 8.20 18.94
C ASP A 65 2.82 7.47 18.09
N PHE A 66 1.63 7.21 18.63
CA PHE A 66 0.53 6.61 17.90
C PHE A 66 0.16 7.47 16.68
N ASN A 67 -0.10 8.75 16.86
CA ASN A 67 -0.48 9.65 15.77
C ASN A 67 0.63 9.74 14.70
N ASN A 68 1.88 9.91 15.13
CA ASN A 68 3.02 9.97 14.21
C ASN A 68 3.18 8.66 13.43
N HIS A 69 3.10 7.52 14.12
CA HIS A 69 3.23 6.21 13.50
C HIS A 69 2.16 5.99 12.42
N PHE A 70 0.89 6.26 12.71
CA PHE A 70 -0.19 6.10 11.73
C PHE A 70 -0.12 7.12 10.59
N THR A 71 0.34 8.33 10.85
CA THR A 71 0.59 9.32 9.79
C THR A 71 1.68 8.82 8.84
N HIS A 72 2.81 8.36 9.36
CA HIS A 72 3.88 7.80 8.54
C HIS A 72 3.43 6.55 7.76
N LYS A 73 2.69 5.65 8.40
CA LYS A 73 2.11 4.48 7.71
C LYS A 73 1.20 4.87 6.56
N THR A 74 0.34 5.86 6.76
CA THR A 74 -0.55 6.37 5.71
C THR A 74 0.26 6.90 4.54
N LEU A 75 1.29 7.70 4.81
CA LEU A 75 2.17 8.22 3.77
C LEU A 75 2.88 7.09 3.02
N ILE A 76 3.49 6.12 3.72
CA ILE A 76 4.18 4.98 3.09
C ILE A 76 3.24 4.19 2.17
N ASN A 77 2.02 3.94 2.62
CA ASN A 77 1.07 3.14 1.84
C ASN A 77 0.50 3.91 0.63
N PHE A 78 0.15 5.19 0.79
CA PHE A 78 -0.59 5.93 -0.23
C PHE A 78 0.26 6.87 -1.09
N ASN A 79 1.53 7.11 -0.75
CA ASN A 79 2.39 8.02 -1.52
C ASN A 79 3.06 7.37 -2.74
N ASP A 80 3.05 6.05 -2.85
CA ASP A 80 3.74 5.33 -3.92
C ASP A 80 2.79 4.88 -5.01
N GLY A 81 2.71 5.64 -6.11
CA GLY A 81 1.92 5.30 -7.30
C GLY A 81 2.47 4.11 -8.10
N THR A 82 3.65 3.59 -7.76
CA THR A 82 4.21 2.36 -8.34
C THR A 82 3.85 1.11 -7.53
N PHE A 83 3.21 1.28 -6.38
CA PHE A 83 2.79 0.19 -5.48
C PHE A 83 3.94 -0.75 -5.08
N GLY A 84 5.10 -0.20 -4.78
CA GLY A 84 6.27 -0.96 -4.36
C GLY A 84 7.02 -1.65 -5.50
N TRP A 85 6.67 -1.39 -6.75
CA TRP A 85 7.34 -1.99 -7.91
C TRP A 85 8.85 -1.74 -7.89
N SER A 86 9.26 -0.53 -7.54
CA SER A 86 10.66 -0.13 -7.47
C SER A 86 11.48 -0.99 -6.48
N TRP A 87 10.91 -1.30 -5.34
CA TRP A 87 11.55 -2.11 -4.31
C TRP A 87 11.70 -3.57 -4.72
N MET A 88 10.69 -4.13 -5.35
CA MET A 88 10.69 -5.52 -5.81
C MET A 88 11.64 -5.75 -6.99
N ALA A 89 11.86 -4.74 -7.81
CA ALA A 89 12.79 -4.82 -8.92
C ALA A 89 14.25 -4.91 -8.46
N MET A 90 14.57 -4.42 -7.26
CA MET A 90 15.93 -4.55 -6.68
C MET A 90 16.35 -6.00 -6.49
N ASP A 91 15.49 -6.84 -5.91
CA ASP A 91 15.80 -8.24 -5.61
C ASP A 91 16.02 -9.10 -6.85
N ASN A 92 15.47 -8.68 -7.99
CA ASN A 92 15.54 -9.44 -9.24
C ASN A 92 16.72 -9.07 -10.14
N GLN A 93 17.48 -8.00 -9.85
CA GLN A 93 18.62 -7.59 -10.70
C GLN A 93 19.70 -8.66 -10.78
N THR A 94 20.00 -9.35 -9.68
CA THR A 94 21.00 -10.43 -9.66
C THR A 94 20.60 -11.66 -10.48
N SER A 95 19.30 -11.88 -10.70
CA SER A 95 18.78 -12.96 -11.53
C SER A 95 18.71 -12.60 -13.02
N ILE A 96 18.50 -11.32 -13.34
CA ILE A 96 18.39 -10.82 -14.71
C ILE A 96 19.77 -10.75 -15.39
N GLU A 97 20.82 -10.38 -14.66
CA GLU A 97 22.20 -10.39 -15.19
C GLU A 97 22.67 -11.79 -15.65
N LYS A 98 22.05 -12.86 -15.15
CA LYS A 98 22.35 -14.24 -15.54
C LYS A 98 21.62 -14.73 -16.81
N GLN A 99 20.62 -13.99 -17.31
CA GLN A 99 19.89 -14.39 -18.53
C GLN A 99 20.57 -13.86 -19.79
N LYS A 100 21.53 -14.64 -20.33
CA LYS A 100 22.32 -14.33 -21.53
C LYS A 100 21.57 -14.21 -22.87
N LYS A 101 20.23 -14.37 -22.93
CA LYS A 101 19.40 -14.17 -24.14
C LYS A 101 18.15 -13.37 -23.79
N GLN A 102 18.28 -12.06 -23.78
CA GLN A 102 17.11 -11.19 -23.67
C GLN A 102 16.59 -10.88 -25.07
N ASN A 103 15.28 -11.10 -25.29
CA ASN A 103 14.58 -10.64 -26.47
C ASN A 103 14.55 -9.11 -26.51
N VAL A 104 14.44 -8.52 -27.71
CA VAL A 104 14.33 -7.06 -27.90
C VAL A 104 13.26 -6.45 -27.00
N ILE A 105 12.09 -7.10 -26.90
CA ILE A 105 10.97 -6.66 -26.03
C ILE A 105 11.39 -6.67 -24.57
N SER A 106 12.06 -7.72 -24.09
CA SER A 106 12.56 -7.80 -22.70
C SER A 106 13.54 -6.67 -22.39
N ASN A 107 14.42 -6.33 -23.33
CA ASN A 107 15.37 -5.22 -23.15
C ASN A 107 14.65 -3.86 -23.08
N ILE A 108 13.64 -3.63 -23.91
CA ILE A 108 12.83 -2.40 -23.88
C ILE A 108 12.08 -2.30 -22.56
N LEU A 109 11.42 -3.38 -22.12
CA LEU A 109 10.70 -3.40 -20.85
C LEU A 109 11.65 -3.17 -19.66
N HIS A 110 12.84 -3.76 -19.69
CA HIS A 110 13.84 -3.55 -18.66
C HIS A 110 14.33 -2.09 -18.60
N LYS A 111 14.49 -1.43 -19.74
CA LYS A 111 14.87 -0.01 -19.80
C LYS A 111 13.81 0.92 -19.21
N ILE A 112 12.52 0.54 -19.27
CA ILE A 112 11.39 1.35 -18.78
C ILE A 112 11.08 1.03 -17.31
N TYR A 113 10.98 -0.26 -16.98
CA TYR A 113 10.47 -0.73 -15.69
C TYR A 113 11.56 -1.24 -14.74
N GLY A 114 12.79 -1.42 -15.22
CA GLY A 114 13.91 -1.87 -14.38
C GLY A 114 14.26 -0.82 -13.32
N TYR A 115 14.65 -1.28 -12.15
CA TYR A 115 15.13 -0.38 -11.10
C TYR A 115 16.40 0.36 -11.56
N ASN A 116 16.43 1.69 -11.39
CA ASN A 116 17.53 2.57 -11.85
C ASN A 116 17.89 2.40 -13.35
N SER A 117 16.96 1.92 -14.16
CA SER A 117 17.16 1.83 -15.60
C SER A 117 17.03 3.20 -16.28
N GLU A 118 17.43 3.26 -17.57
CA GLU A 118 17.53 4.50 -18.36
C GLU A 118 16.24 5.36 -18.32
N TYR A 119 15.07 4.72 -18.37
CA TYR A 119 13.77 5.40 -18.43
C TYR A 119 12.90 5.18 -17.19
N SER A 120 13.41 4.53 -16.14
CA SER A 120 12.63 4.23 -14.91
C SER A 120 12.08 5.48 -14.23
N TYR A 121 12.81 6.60 -14.30
CA TYR A 121 12.37 7.88 -13.76
C TYR A 121 11.05 8.34 -14.36
N TYR A 122 10.89 8.23 -15.69
CA TYR A 122 9.64 8.62 -16.36
C TYR A 122 8.47 7.73 -15.93
N PHE A 123 8.71 6.42 -15.78
CA PHE A 123 7.70 5.50 -15.27
C PHE A 123 7.24 5.88 -13.86
N TYR A 124 8.17 6.17 -12.96
CA TYR A 124 7.84 6.58 -11.60
C TYR A 124 7.08 7.89 -11.57
N TYR A 125 7.55 8.89 -12.30
CA TYR A 125 6.91 10.19 -12.36
C TYR A 125 5.47 10.10 -12.88
N VAL A 126 5.26 9.42 -14.02
CA VAL A 126 3.92 9.26 -14.59
C VAL A 126 3.01 8.49 -13.65
N SER A 127 3.49 7.40 -13.04
CA SER A 127 2.71 6.61 -12.08
C SER A 127 2.28 7.44 -10.87
N HIS A 128 3.17 8.27 -10.33
CA HIS A 128 2.84 9.16 -9.22
C HIS A 128 1.81 10.22 -9.62
N VAL A 129 1.98 10.87 -10.77
CA VAL A 129 1.04 11.89 -11.25
C VAL A 129 -0.36 11.29 -11.43
N VAL A 130 -0.45 10.11 -12.07
CA VAL A 130 -1.72 9.42 -12.27
C VAL A 130 -2.35 9.04 -10.92
N TRP A 131 -1.56 8.54 -9.98
CA TRP A 131 -2.03 8.16 -8.67
C TRP A 131 -2.55 9.35 -7.85
N ILE A 132 -1.80 10.45 -7.83
CA ILE A 132 -2.23 11.70 -7.17
C ILE A 132 -3.53 12.21 -7.80
N LEU A 133 -3.67 12.12 -9.12
CA LEU A 133 -4.90 12.50 -9.81
C LEU A 133 -6.08 11.65 -9.35
N ILE A 134 -5.91 10.32 -9.28
CA ILE A 134 -6.94 9.40 -8.78
C ILE A 134 -7.35 9.79 -7.35
N LEU A 135 -6.41 9.94 -6.43
CA LEU A 135 -6.69 10.33 -5.03
C LEU A 135 -7.37 11.69 -4.93
N THR A 136 -6.98 12.65 -5.76
CA THR A 136 -7.61 13.98 -5.81
C THR A 136 -9.07 13.88 -6.27
N LEU A 137 -9.33 13.10 -7.32
CA LEU A 137 -10.70 12.88 -7.80
C LEU A 137 -11.55 12.14 -6.77
N GLU A 138 -10.98 11.19 -6.04
CA GLU A 138 -11.66 10.53 -4.92
C GLU A 138 -12.08 11.51 -3.83
N PHE A 139 -11.23 12.47 -3.48
CA PHE A 139 -11.61 13.52 -2.54
C PHE A 139 -12.85 14.26 -3.02
N PHE A 140 -12.93 14.62 -4.30
CA PHE A 140 -14.13 15.27 -4.85
C PHE A 140 -15.35 14.34 -4.92
N SER A 141 -15.20 13.05 -4.92
CA SER A 141 -16.32 12.10 -4.93
C SER A 141 -17.19 12.18 -3.68
N VAL A 142 -16.67 12.75 -2.57
CA VAL A 142 -17.46 13.04 -1.34
C VAL A 142 -18.68 13.92 -1.64
N PHE A 143 -18.59 14.80 -2.62
CA PHE A 143 -19.67 15.70 -3.02
C PHE A 143 -20.67 15.07 -4.02
N SER A 144 -20.42 13.81 -4.45
CA SER A 144 -21.32 13.08 -5.35
C SER A 144 -22.66 12.78 -4.64
N LYS A 145 -23.77 12.87 -5.37
CA LYS A 145 -25.10 12.49 -4.90
C LYS A 145 -25.46 11.02 -5.17
N ASN A 146 -24.54 10.24 -5.74
CA ASN A 146 -24.81 8.85 -6.06
C ASN A 146 -24.92 8.01 -4.79
N ARG A 147 -26.02 7.26 -4.63
CA ARG A 147 -26.28 6.40 -3.46
C ARG A 147 -25.28 5.26 -3.30
N TYR A 148 -24.74 4.74 -4.39
CA TYR A 148 -23.78 3.63 -4.37
C TYR A 148 -22.41 4.03 -3.79
N ARG A 149 -22.10 5.34 -3.71
CA ARG A 149 -20.86 5.82 -3.09
C ARG A 149 -20.64 5.28 -1.68
N VAL A 150 -21.72 5.10 -0.91
CA VAL A 150 -21.62 4.62 0.48
C VAL A 150 -20.97 3.24 0.56
N LEU A 151 -21.30 2.34 -0.38
CA LEU A 151 -20.72 1.01 -0.46
C LEU A 151 -19.21 1.11 -0.75
N PHE A 152 -18.82 1.96 -1.70
CA PHE A 152 -17.41 2.15 -2.06
C PHE A 152 -16.60 2.79 -0.92
N TYR A 153 -17.21 3.75 -0.20
CA TYR A 153 -16.54 4.32 0.98
C TYR A 153 -16.39 3.31 2.12
N ALA A 154 -17.37 2.47 2.37
CA ALA A 154 -17.24 1.40 3.36
C ALA A 154 -16.08 0.47 3.01
N PHE A 155 -15.94 0.14 1.72
CA PHE A 155 -14.81 -0.65 1.23
C PHE A 155 -13.46 0.08 1.37
N TYR A 156 -13.42 1.38 1.01
CA TYR A 156 -12.24 2.23 1.17
C TYR A 156 -11.79 2.33 2.63
N ILE A 157 -12.73 2.53 3.55
CA ILE A 157 -12.44 2.53 4.99
C ILE A 157 -11.88 1.17 5.42
N GLY A 158 -12.44 0.07 4.91
CA GLY A 158 -11.93 -1.28 5.16
C GLY A 158 -10.48 -1.46 4.72
N ILE A 159 -10.13 -1.00 3.52
CA ILE A 159 -8.75 -1.02 3.00
C ILE A 159 -7.84 -0.15 3.89
N PHE A 160 -8.27 1.06 4.20
CA PHE A 160 -7.50 1.98 5.04
C PHE A 160 -7.21 1.37 6.42
N LEU A 161 -8.21 0.79 7.07
CA LEU A 161 -8.04 0.09 8.35
C LEU A 161 -7.10 -1.11 8.21
N PHE A 162 -7.24 -1.88 7.13
CA PHE A 162 -6.37 -3.02 6.87
C PHE A 162 -4.90 -2.58 6.81
N VAL A 163 -4.54 -1.63 5.94
CA VAL A 163 -3.15 -1.17 5.82
C VAL A 163 -2.66 -0.41 7.04
N SER A 164 -3.58 0.13 7.87
CA SER A 164 -3.23 0.77 9.14
C SER A 164 -2.83 -0.23 10.21
N ILE A 165 -3.47 -1.40 10.27
CA ILE A 165 -3.24 -2.42 11.30
C ILE A 165 -2.07 -3.33 10.93
N PHE A 166 -2.01 -3.77 9.68
CA PHE A 166 -1.02 -4.74 9.20
C PHE A 166 0.28 -4.06 8.76
N GLU A 167 1.25 -4.85 8.32
CA GLU A 167 2.51 -4.38 7.74
C GLU A 167 2.27 -3.28 6.69
N SER A 168 3.10 -2.24 6.71
CA SER A 168 3.02 -1.12 5.76
C SER A 168 3.68 -1.51 4.44
N LEU A 169 2.90 -1.61 3.37
CA LEU A 169 3.43 -1.86 2.04
C LEU A 169 2.43 -1.42 0.97
N SER A 170 2.79 -0.46 0.14
CA SER A 170 1.94 0.11 -0.91
C SER A 170 1.39 -0.94 -1.88
N ARG A 171 2.09 -2.05 -2.11
CA ARG A 171 1.61 -3.17 -2.96
C ARG A 171 0.27 -3.77 -2.52
N TYR A 172 -0.10 -3.63 -1.24
CA TYR A 172 -1.41 -4.11 -0.77
C TYR A 172 -2.57 -3.28 -1.32
N LEU A 173 -2.31 -2.05 -1.76
CA LEU A 173 -3.30 -1.22 -2.43
C LEU A 173 -3.51 -1.62 -3.89
N PHE A 174 -2.52 -2.24 -4.53
CA PHE A 174 -2.58 -2.55 -5.96
C PHE A 174 -3.83 -3.34 -6.36
N VAL A 175 -4.18 -4.37 -5.58
CA VAL A 175 -5.37 -5.20 -5.84
C VAL A 175 -6.67 -4.38 -5.77
N ASN A 176 -6.64 -3.26 -5.07
CA ASN A 176 -7.79 -2.39 -4.83
C ASN A 176 -7.86 -1.19 -5.79
N VAL A 177 -6.85 -1.00 -6.66
CA VAL A 177 -6.80 0.10 -7.63
C VAL A 177 -8.08 0.23 -8.48
N PRO A 178 -8.73 -0.86 -8.93
CA PRO A 178 -10.00 -0.74 -9.66
C PRO A 178 -11.09 0.00 -8.87
N ILE A 179 -11.12 -0.16 -7.55
CA ILE A 179 -12.10 0.52 -6.68
C ILE A 179 -11.77 2.00 -6.57
N PHE A 180 -10.50 2.34 -6.40
CA PHE A 180 -10.03 3.73 -6.40
C PHE A 180 -10.42 4.43 -7.70
N ILE A 181 -10.24 3.77 -8.86
CA ILE A 181 -10.66 4.31 -10.16
C ILE A 181 -12.18 4.53 -10.23
N ILE A 182 -12.99 3.57 -9.79
CA ILE A 182 -14.45 3.70 -9.78
C ILE A 182 -14.89 4.87 -8.90
N VAL A 183 -14.30 5.03 -7.71
CA VAL A 183 -14.60 6.14 -6.81
C VAL A 183 -14.19 7.48 -7.43
N SER A 184 -13.04 7.54 -8.12
CA SER A 184 -12.58 8.75 -8.80
C SER A 184 -13.52 9.23 -9.91
N ILE A 185 -14.22 8.31 -10.61
CA ILE A 185 -15.23 8.67 -11.62
C ILE A 185 -16.37 9.47 -10.99
N TYR A 186 -16.84 9.12 -9.79
CA TYR A 186 -17.83 9.91 -9.07
C TYR A 186 -17.31 11.32 -8.70
N GLY A 187 -15.99 11.45 -8.54
CA GLY A 187 -15.35 12.75 -8.35
C GLY A 187 -15.43 13.65 -9.58
N ILE A 188 -15.25 13.11 -10.76
CA ILE A 188 -15.39 13.86 -12.04
C ILE A 188 -16.81 14.44 -12.13
N ASP A 189 -17.84 13.61 -11.92
CA ASP A 189 -19.23 14.06 -11.90
C ASP A 189 -19.51 15.21 -10.91
N SER A 190 -18.81 15.18 -9.79
CA SER A 190 -18.95 16.20 -8.74
C SER A 190 -18.29 17.50 -9.11
N ILE A 191 -17.10 17.45 -9.72
CA ILE A 191 -16.38 18.63 -10.21
C ILE A 191 -17.19 19.33 -11.29
N ASP A 192 -17.76 18.60 -12.25
CA ASP A 192 -18.58 19.16 -13.30
C ASP A 192 -19.80 19.95 -12.73
N LYS A 193 -20.46 19.37 -11.71
CA LYS A 193 -21.57 20.03 -11.02
C LYS A 193 -21.12 21.29 -10.28
N LEU A 194 -19.97 21.24 -9.60
CA LEU A 194 -19.39 22.40 -8.91
C LEU A 194 -19.07 23.53 -9.90
N ILE A 195 -18.42 23.21 -11.03
CA ILE A 195 -18.12 24.17 -12.09
C ILE A 195 -19.39 24.80 -12.64
N MET A 196 -20.46 24.03 -12.89
CA MET A 196 -21.74 24.56 -13.35
C MET A 196 -22.38 25.52 -12.34
N VAL A 197 -22.32 25.20 -11.04
CA VAL A 197 -22.84 26.09 -9.98
C VAL A 197 -22.04 27.38 -9.92
N CYS A 198 -20.72 27.33 -10.00
CA CYS A 198 -19.86 28.52 -10.03
C CYS A 198 -20.16 29.40 -11.23
N LYS A 199 -20.28 28.82 -12.43
CA LYS A 199 -20.62 29.55 -13.65
C LYS A 199 -21.99 30.25 -13.58
N ARG A 200 -22.99 29.60 -12.93
CA ARG A 200 -24.31 30.22 -12.72
C ARG A 200 -24.24 31.44 -11.78
N LYS A 201 -23.48 31.33 -10.69
CA LYS A 201 -23.30 32.45 -9.75
C LYS A 201 -22.58 33.64 -10.37
N LEU A 202 -21.56 33.39 -11.19
CA LEU A 202 -20.81 34.44 -11.90
C LEU A 202 -21.64 35.14 -12.98
N LYS A 203 -22.70 34.52 -13.51
CA LYS A 203 -23.63 35.16 -14.48
C LYS A 203 -24.73 36.00 -13.82
N ILE A 204 -24.87 35.93 -12.50
CA ILE A 204 -25.87 36.65 -11.71
C ILE A 204 -25.22 37.91 -11.06
N LEU A 205 -23.90 38.04 -11.09
CA LEU A 205 -23.14 39.22 -10.76
C LEU A 205 -22.82 40.03 -12.02
#